data_f2998d57c9e860dd1d0d2f4cada2ad61
#
_entry.id   f2998d57c9e860dd1d0d2f4cada2ad61
#
_cell.length_a   1.000
_cell.length_b   1.000
_cell.length_c   1.000
_cell.angle_alpha   90.00
_cell.angle_beta   90.00
_cell.angle_gamma   90.00
#
_symmetry.space_group_name_H-M   'P 1'
#
loop_
_entity.id
_entity.type
_entity.pdbx_description
1 polymer ?
#
loop_
_entity_poly.entity_id
_entity_poly.type
_entity_poly.pdbx_seq_one_letter_code
_entity_poly.pdbx_strand_id
1 'polypeptide(L)'
;MSAAGSAPVAAPAAPVPSARPHTVRPVPIDELAAVLTTEDHPFDVDHATAVTGVTLRASDVHPGDLFAALPGARAHGADFAAEALARGVAAVLTDPEGARRLPPDAALPVLVHPRPRAVLGAVAAHVYGDPTADLGVIGITGTSGKTTVAHLVEAGLAAAGRTTGMLGTVGIRIDGRPLPSAFTTPEAPDLQALFAVMREAGVADVVMEVSSHALALGRVAGTRFAVGAFTNLSQDHLDFHNDMDEYFAAKATLFDGRAEHAVVCVDDIWGARLAARVPAAVTVATTGASADWRAADVGTDADGGQHFTALTPDGPVPVRLQLPGSFNVANALVALASLAAVGVPAGLAAERFAEVAVPGRMQRIDVGQPFLAVVDYAHKPAAVAALLDTLRAQVPGRLITVLGCGGDRDRGKRPLMGAAAAQRSDVLVVTDDNPRSERPADIRAAMLAGALDEPGHGELHEIGDRRAAIVAAVDAARPGDAVVVAGKGHETGQEVAGVRHPFDDAVELAAAIRGVITGVLGAAR
;
A
#
# COMPACT_ATOMS: atom_id res chain seq x y z
N MET A 1 48.52 -0.53 -21.37
CA MET A 1 47.24 -0.16 -22.03
C MET A 1 46.30 -1.35 -21.90
N SER A 2 45.44 -1.36 -20.94
CA SER A 2 44.46 -2.40 -20.74
C SER A 2 43.07 -1.74 -20.85
N ALA A 3 42.30 -2.15 -21.84
CA ALA A 3 40.96 -1.64 -22.10
C ALA A 3 40.01 -2.22 -21.06
N ALA A 4 39.48 -1.37 -20.19
CA ALA A 4 38.35 -1.73 -19.33
C ALA A 4 37.09 -1.78 -20.20
N GLY A 5 36.58 -3.00 -20.42
CA GLY A 5 35.30 -3.22 -21.07
C GLY A 5 34.17 -2.68 -20.18
N SER A 6 33.44 -1.70 -20.68
CA SER A 6 32.18 -1.22 -20.08
C SER A 6 31.14 -2.34 -20.15
N ALA A 7 30.66 -2.78 -19.00
CA ALA A 7 29.51 -3.67 -18.92
C ALA A 7 28.26 -2.98 -19.54
N PRO A 8 27.41 -3.71 -20.26
CA PRO A 8 26.21 -3.13 -20.86
C PRO A 8 25.26 -2.63 -19.76
N VAL A 9 24.81 -1.39 -19.88
CA VAL A 9 23.74 -0.81 -19.08
C VAL A 9 22.49 -1.66 -19.33
N ALA A 10 22.00 -2.31 -18.27
CA ALA A 10 20.77 -3.08 -18.35
C ALA A 10 19.61 -2.16 -18.76
N ALA A 11 18.87 -2.54 -19.77
CA ALA A 11 17.67 -1.82 -20.21
C ALA A 11 16.68 -1.71 -19.04
N PRO A 12 15.93 -0.60 -18.92
CA PRO A 12 14.89 -0.46 -17.91
C PRO A 12 13.92 -1.64 -18.03
N ALA A 13 13.54 -2.21 -16.88
CA ALA A 13 12.59 -3.33 -16.85
C ALA A 13 11.32 -2.93 -17.61
N ALA A 14 10.87 -3.80 -18.51
CA ALA A 14 9.65 -3.59 -19.27
C ALA A 14 8.47 -3.32 -18.30
N PRO A 15 7.59 -2.36 -18.61
CA PRO A 15 6.42 -2.10 -17.78
C PRO A 15 5.59 -3.39 -17.66
N VAL A 16 5.15 -3.69 -16.42
CA VAL A 16 4.25 -4.82 -16.18
C VAL A 16 2.95 -4.57 -16.95
N PRO A 17 2.52 -5.47 -17.85
CA PRO A 17 1.29 -5.30 -18.59
C PRO A 17 0.11 -5.18 -17.62
N SER A 18 -0.86 -4.28 -17.91
CA SER A 18 -2.10 -4.22 -17.15
C SER A 18 -2.88 -5.52 -17.31
N ALA A 19 -3.42 -6.04 -16.21
CA ALA A 19 -4.33 -7.18 -16.27
C ALA A 19 -5.56 -6.76 -17.10
N ARG A 20 -5.98 -7.60 -18.05
CA ARG A 20 -7.16 -7.35 -18.89
C ARG A 20 -8.13 -8.51 -18.78
N PRO A 21 -9.43 -8.25 -18.68
CA PRO A 21 -10.44 -9.31 -18.72
C PRO A 21 -10.43 -9.99 -20.08
N HIS A 22 -10.79 -11.25 -20.12
CA HIS A 22 -10.88 -12.04 -21.36
C HIS A 22 -12.05 -11.62 -22.23
N THR A 23 -13.12 -11.14 -21.59
CA THR A 23 -14.36 -10.77 -22.28
C THR A 23 -14.77 -9.35 -21.89
N VAL A 24 -14.79 -8.46 -22.88
CA VAL A 24 -15.37 -7.11 -22.74
C VAL A 24 -16.43 -6.94 -23.82
N ARG A 25 -17.65 -6.57 -23.40
CA ARG A 25 -18.69 -6.19 -24.36
C ARG A 25 -18.22 -4.92 -25.07
N PRO A 26 -18.22 -4.87 -26.41
CA PRO A 26 -17.97 -3.62 -27.11
C PRO A 26 -19.00 -2.56 -26.69
N VAL A 27 -18.51 -1.42 -26.23
CA VAL A 27 -19.35 -0.30 -25.76
C VAL A 27 -19.37 0.76 -26.84
N PRO A 28 -20.54 1.09 -27.43
CA PRO A 28 -20.68 2.15 -28.42
C PRO A 28 -20.19 3.49 -27.84
N ILE A 29 -19.57 4.30 -28.69
CA ILE A 29 -18.97 5.58 -28.25
C ILE A 29 -20.03 6.59 -27.78
N ASP A 30 -21.25 6.50 -28.26
CA ASP A 30 -22.39 7.31 -27.83
C ASP A 30 -22.84 6.95 -26.40
N GLU A 31 -22.78 5.67 -26.00
CA GLU A 31 -22.99 5.28 -24.59
C GLU A 31 -21.94 5.95 -23.69
N LEU A 32 -20.66 6.00 -24.12
CA LEU A 32 -19.61 6.69 -23.38
C LEU A 32 -19.80 8.21 -23.38
N ALA A 33 -20.22 8.77 -24.50
CA ALA A 33 -20.56 10.19 -24.58
C ALA A 33 -21.68 10.54 -23.59
N ALA A 34 -22.69 9.69 -23.45
CA ALA A 34 -23.77 9.88 -22.47
C ALA A 34 -23.27 9.87 -21.02
N VAL A 35 -22.30 9.00 -20.68
CA VAL A 35 -21.65 8.99 -19.35
C VAL A 35 -20.88 10.29 -19.09
N LEU A 36 -20.33 10.91 -20.13
CA LEU A 36 -19.54 12.13 -20.06
C LEU A 36 -20.37 13.40 -20.14
N THR A 37 -21.60 13.30 -20.69
CA THR A 37 -22.45 14.47 -20.96
C THR A 37 -22.88 15.12 -19.65
N THR A 38 -22.59 16.41 -19.54
CA THR A 38 -23.20 17.33 -18.57
C THR A 38 -24.04 18.34 -19.37
N GLU A 39 -24.93 19.11 -18.69
CA GLU A 39 -25.72 20.16 -19.37
C GLU A 39 -24.85 21.13 -20.18
N ASP A 40 -23.58 21.32 -19.78
CA ASP A 40 -22.64 22.26 -20.38
C ASP A 40 -21.75 21.64 -21.50
N HIS A 41 -21.76 20.31 -21.70
CA HIS A 41 -20.85 19.61 -22.61
C HIS A 41 -21.54 18.45 -23.37
N PRO A 42 -22.37 18.76 -24.38
CA PRO A 42 -22.92 17.74 -25.28
C PRO A 42 -21.82 17.20 -26.21
N PHE A 43 -21.87 15.91 -26.50
CA PHE A 43 -20.96 15.26 -27.46
C PHE A 43 -21.74 14.86 -28.71
N ASP A 44 -21.23 15.24 -29.87
CA ASP A 44 -21.70 14.75 -31.17
C ASP A 44 -20.65 13.75 -31.70
N VAL A 45 -20.99 12.47 -31.71
CA VAL A 45 -20.06 11.37 -32.04
C VAL A 45 -20.65 10.41 -33.05
N ASP A 46 -19.79 9.79 -33.88
CA ASP A 46 -20.19 8.74 -34.80
C ASP A 46 -20.55 7.46 -34.06
N HIS A 47 -21.79 7.02 -34.22
CA HIS A 47 -22.37 5.85 -33.53
C HIS A 47 -21.80 4.50 -33.97
N ALA A 48 -20.97 4.44 -35.02
CA ALA A 48 -20.43 3.18 -35.55
C ALA A 48 -19.22 2.65 -34.77
N THR A 49 -18.54 3.52 -34.00
CA THR A 49 -17.34 3.13 -33.22
C THR A 49 -17.71 2.54 -31.88
N ALA A 50 -17.07 1.42 -31.53
CA ALA A 50 -17.19 0.80 -30.19
C ALA A 50 -15.82 0.63 -29.53
N VAL A 51 -15.81 0.66 -28.20
CA VAL A 51 -14.62 0.57 -27.33
C VAL A 51 -14.64 -0.73 -26.54
N THR A 52 -13.46 -1.40 -26.42
CA THR A 52 -13.30 -2.68 -25.71
C THR A 52 -12.28 -2.62 -24.57
N GLY A 53 -11.70 -1.44 -24.32
CA GLY A 53 -10.74 -1.23 -23.23
C GLY A 53 -10.40 0.24 -23.04
N VAL A 54 -9.72 0.57 -21.95
CA VAL A 54 -9.28 1.94 -21.65
C VAL A 54 -7.83 1.89 -21.16
N THR A 55 -6.98 2.76 -21.68
CA THR A 55 -5.60 2.90 -21.21
C THR A 55 -5.13 4.34 -21.15
N LEU A 56 -4.20 4.63 -20.22
CA LEU A 56 -3.47 5.90 -20.09
C LEU A 56 -2.12 5.89 -20.83
N ARG A 57 -1.65 4.73 -21.27
CA ARG A 57 -0.33 4.54 -21.86
C ARG A 57 -0.44 4.17 -23.32
N ALA A 58 0.12 5.01 -24.20
CA ALA A 58 0.12 4.74 -25.64
C ALA A 58 0.82 3.40 -25.96
N SER A 59 1.88 3.05 -25.22
CA SER A 59 2.59 1.76 -25.35
C SER A 59 1.74 0.52 -25.05
N ASP A 60 0.67 0.68 -24.27
CA ASP A 60 -0.19 -0.41 -23.80
C ASP A 60 -1.54 -0.46 -24.55
N VAL A 61 -1.71 0.35 -25.59
CA VAL A 61 -2.91 0.36 -26.43
C VAL A 61 -3.05 -0.98 -27.17
N HIS A 62 -4.24 -1.56 -27.06
CA HIS A 62 -4.69 -2.68 -27.88
C HIS A 62 -5.75 -2.20 -28.90
N PRO A 63 -5.89 -2.86 -30.05
CA PRO A 63 -6.94 -2.53 -31.01
C PRO A 63 -8.32 -2.51 -30.36
N GLY A 64 -9.07 -1.43 -30.56
CA GLY A 64 -10.38 -1.22 -29.93
C GLY A 64 -10.36 -0.47 -28.59
N ASP A 65 -9.21 -0.07 -28.08
CA ASP A 65 -9.14 0.72 -26.82
C ASP A 65 -9.56 2.18 -27.02
N LEU A 66 -10.03 2.78 -25.92
CA LEU A 66 -10.05 4.22 -25.67
C LEU A 66 -8.69 4.64 -25.07
N PHE A 67 -7.97 5.52 -25.73
CA PHE A 67 -6.77 6.13 -25.18
C PHE A 67 -7.12 7.41 -24.40
N ALA A 68 -6.90 7.40 -23.09
CA ALA A 68 -7.09 8.58 -22.25
C ALA A 68 -5.82 9.45 -22.26
N ALA A 69 -5.77 10.39 -23.19
CA ALA A 69 -4.66 11.31 -23.44
C ALA A 69 -4.73 12.53 -22.51
N LEU A 70 -4.35 12.34 -21.24
CA LEU A 70 -4.51 13.34 -20.18
C LEU A 70 -3.32 14.30 -20.07
N PRO A 71 -3.54 15.52 -19.51
CA PRO A 71 -2.45 16.39 -19.07
C PRO A 71 -1.61 15.68 -18.01
N GLY A 72 -0.29 15.64 -18.17
CA GLY A 72 0.67 15.10 -17.23
C GLY A 72 1.64 16.16 -16.73
N ALA A 73 2.41 15.85 -15.66
CA ALA A 73 3.36 16.79 -15.07
C ALA A 73 4.56 17.12 -15.96
N ARG A 74 4.94 16.25 -16.90
CA ARG A 74 6.12 16.43 -17.79
C ARG A 74 5.75 16.55 -19.26
N ALA A 75 4.68 15.89 -19.71
CA ALA A 75 4.22 15.88 -21.07
C ALA A 75 2.69 15.71 -21.10
N HIS A 76 2.05 16.11 -22.17
CA HIS A 76 0.64 15.83 -22.37
C HIS A 76 0.47 14.46 -23.02
N GLY A 77 -0.53 13.68 -22.57
CA GLY A 77 -0.80 12.35 -23.15
C GLY A 77 -1.05 12.40 -24.67
N ALA A 78 -1.64 13.49 -25.20
CA ALA A 78 -1.86 13.67 -26.62
C ALA A 78 -0.57 13.75 -27.46
N ASP A 79 0.58 14.07 -26.87
CA ASP A 79 1.87 14.06 -27.55
C ASP A 79 2.28 12.62 -27.98
N PHE A 80 1.65 11.60 -27.42
CA PHE A 80 1.83 10.17 -27.73
C PHE A 80 0.70 9.59 -28.60
N ALA A 81 -0.21 10.43 -29.12
CA ALA A 81 -1.37 9.98 -29.90
C ALA A 81 -0.98 9.23 -31.18
N ALA A 82 0.12 9.62 -31.84
CA ALA A 82 0.60 8.94 -33.05
C ALA A 82 0.98 7.47 -32.75
N GLU A 83 1.56 7.18 -31.60
CA GLU A 83 1.86 5.80 -31.17
C GLU A 83 0.56 5.02 -30.89
N ALA A 84 -0.41 5.64 -30.22
CA ALA A 84 -1.70 5.02 -29.94
C ALA A 84 -2.47 4.70 -31.24
N LEU A 85 -2.45 5.62 -32.22
CA LEU A 85 -3.02 5.41 -33.55
C LEU A 85 -2.39 4.22 -34.28
N ALA A 86 -1.06 4.14 -34.26
CA ALA A 86 -0.32 3.03 -34.88
C ALA A 86 -0.66 1.67 -34.27
N ARG A 87 -1.18 1.64 -33.03
CA ARG A 87 -1.58 0.43 -32.31
C ARG A 87 -3.08 0.10 -32.44
N GLY A 88 -3.84 0.90 -33.21
CA GLY A 88 -5.25 0.61 -33.48
C GLY A 88 -6.22 1.09 -32.39
N VAL A 89 -5.92 2.21 -31.72
CA VAL A 89 -6.86 2.86 -30.81
C VAL A 89 -8.18 3.17 -31.52
N ALA A 90 -9.31 2.94 -30.86
CA ALA A 90 -10.64 3.19 -31.45
C ALA A 90 -11.14 4.63 -31.20
N ALA A 91 -10.77 5.23 -30.08
CA ALA A 91 -11.18 6.59 -29.71
C ALA A 91 -10.16 7.23 -28.74
N VAL A 92 -10.22 8.55 -28.60
CA VAL A 92 -9.40 9.32 -27.66
C VAL A 92 -10.31 10.11 -26.71
N LEU A 93 -9.99 10.07 -25.40
CA LEU A 93 -10.52 10.99 -24.39
C LEU A 93 -9.42 11.98 -24.01
N THR A 94 -9.68 13.28 -24.13
CA THR A 94 -8.68 14.31 -23.81
C THR A 94 -9.35 15.61 -23.37
N ASP A 95 -8.54 16.63 -23.06
CA ASP A 95 -9.01 18.00 -22.83
C ASP A 95 -8.93 18.86 -24.11
N PRO A 96 -9.42 20.11 -24.08
CA PRO A 96 -9.38 20.99 -25.22
C PRO A 96 -7.97 21.29 -25.77
N GLU A 97 -6.94 21.25 -24.90
CA GLU A 97 -5.55 21.43 -25.31
C GLU A 97 -5.03 20.17 -26.01
N GLY A 98 -5.31 18.99 -25.44
CA GLY A 98 -4.96 17.73 -26.06
C GLY A 98 -5.61 17.51 -27.41
N ALA A 99 -6.86 17.93 -27.59
CA ALA A 99 -7.55 17.85 -28.87
C ALA A 99 -6.82 18.63 -30.00
N ARG A 100 -6.22 19.79 -29.69
CA ARG A 100 -5.42 20.59 -30.65
C ARG A 100 -4.05 19.96 -30.96
N ARG A 101 -3.56 19.04 -30.12
CA ARG A 101 -2.27 18.37 -30.29
C ARG A 101 -2.38 17.06 -31.08
N LEU A 102 -3.59 16.55 -31.28
CA LEU A 102 -3.78 15.32 -32.05
C LEU A 102 -3.32 15.51 -33.49
N PRO A 103 -2.81 14.46 -34.16
CA PRO A 103 -2.50 14.50 -35.59
C PRO A 103 -3.72 14.96 -36.40
N PRO A 104 -3.56 15.88 -37.35
CA PRO A 104 -4.68 16.45 -38.10
C PRO A 104 -5.42 15.45 -39.02
N ASP A 105 -4.79 14.31 -39.27
CA ASP A 105 -5.30 13.17 -40.03
C ASP A 105 -5.87 12.05 -39.16
N ALA A 106 -5.98 12.27 -37.86
CA ALA A 106 -6.55 11.30 -36.91
C ALA A 106 -8.07 11.13 -37.21
N ALA A 107 -8.41 10.14 -38.04
CA ALA A 107 -9.79 9.84 -38.43
C ALA A 107 -10.44 8.89 -37.39
N LEU A 108 -10.63 9.35 -36.15
CA LEU A 108 -11.29 8.61 -35.05
C LEU A 108 -12.07 9.56 -34.13
N PRO A 109 -13.06 9.06 -33.39
CA PRO A 109 -13.80 9.86 -32.43
C PRO A 109 -12.89 10.42 -31.33
N VAL A 110 -13.08 11.70 -30.99
CA VAL A 110 -12.38 12.39 -29.91
C VAL A 110 -13.40 12.92 -28.90
N LEU A 111 -13.38 12.36 -27.70
CA LEU A 111 -14.19 12.84 -26.59
C LEU A 111 -13.40 13.94 -25.86
N VAL A 112 -13.87 15.17 -25.95
CA VAL A 112 -13.18 16.34 -25.34
C VAL A 112 -13.91 16.75 -24.06
N HIS A 113 -13.24 16.64 -22.91
CA HIS A 113 -13.80 17.02 -21.62
C HIS A 113 -12.85 17.98 -20.89
N PRO A 114 -13.31 19.09 -20.27
CA PRO A 114 -12.43 20.08 -19.63
C PRO A 114 -11.59 19.51 -18.47
N ARG A 115 -12.05 18.44 -17.85
CA ARG A 115 -11.36 17.72 -16.77
C ARG A 115 -11.42 16.21 -17.01
N PRO A 116 -10.72 15.66 -18.02
CA PRO A 116 -10.89 14.27 -18.43
C PRO A 116 -10.49 13.26 -17.33
N ARG A 117 -9.57 13.62 -16.44
CA ARG A 117 -9.21 12.77 -15.28
C ARG A 117 -10.38 12.58 -14.31
N ALA A 118 -11.23 13.57 -14.15
CA ALA A 118 -12.37 13.48 -13.21
C ALA A 118 -13.43 12.46 -13.67
N VAL A 119 -13.56 12.26 -14.97
CA VAL A 119 -14.56 11.35 -15.56
C VAL A 119 -13.99 9.99 -15.96
N LEU A 120 -12.67 9.86 -16.02
CA LEU A 120 -11.98 8.66 -16.49
C LEU A 120 -12.38 7.39 -15.74
N GLY A 121 -12.58 7.48 -14.41
CA GLY A 121 -12.99 6.33 -13.60
C GLY A 121 -14.39 5.82 -13.96
N ALA A 122 -15.34 6.72 -14.18
CA ALA A 122 -16.68 6.37 -14.61
C ALA A 122 -16.69 5.75 -16.01
N VAL A 123 -15.91 6.33 -16.94
CA VAL A 123 -15.70 5.79 -18.29
C VAL A 123 -15.13 4.38 -18.23
N ALA A 124 -14.07 4.18 -17.46
CA ALA A 124 -13.45 2.87 -17.32
C ALA A 124 -14.41 1.84 -16.69
N ALA A 125 -15.12 2.21 -15.63
CA ALA A 125 -16.13 1.35 -15.01
C ALA A 125 -17.19 0.92 -16.05
N HIS A 126 -17.71 1.86 -16.82
CA HIS A 126 -18.71 1.58 -17.85
C HIS A 126 -18.19 0.65 -18.96
N VAL A 127 -16.96 0.89 -19.46
CA VAL A 127 -16.32 0.03 -20.47
C VAL A 127 -16.16 -1.40 -19.98
N TYR A 128 -15.79 -1.59 -18.71
CA TYR A 128 -15.63 -2.91 -18.12
C TYR A 128 -16.91 -3.48 -17.47
N GLY A 129 -18.08 -2.85 -17.73
CA GLY A 129 -19.39 -3.33 -17.32
C GLY A 129 -19.64 -3.22 -15.81
N ASP A 130 -19.24 -2.09 -15.22
CA ASP A 130 -19.44 -1.73 -13.79
C ASP A 130 -19.08 -2.86 -12.81
N PRO A 131 -17.86 -3.40 -12.86
CA PRO A 131 -17.52 -4.65 -12.18
C PRO A 131 -17.74 -4.60 -10.67
N THR A 132 -17.67 -3.43 -10.05
CA THR A 132 -17.92 -3.25 -8.61
C THR A 132 -19.40 -3.21 -8.23
N ALA A 133 -20.31 -3.40 -9.18
CA ALA A 133 -21.71 -3.67 -8.88
C ALA A 133 -21.93 -5.12 -8.41
N ASP A 134 -21.06 -6.03 -8.85
CA ASP A 134 -21.12 -7.48 -8.56
C ASP A 134 -20.08 -7.91 -7.50
N LEU A 135 -19.17 -7.02 -7.09
CA LEU A 135 -18.10 -7.30 -6.13
C LEU A 135 -18.31 -6.53 -4.82
N GLY A 136 -18.16 -7.20 -3.69
CA GLY A 136 -18.13 -6.57 -2.37
C GLY A 136 -16.77 -5.89 -2.12
N VAL A 137 -16.58 -4.61 -2.52
CA VAL A 137 -15.28 -3.94 -2.36
C VAL A 137 -15.15 -3.30 -0.99
N ILE A 138 -14.12 -3.69 -0.23
CA ILE A 138 -13.77 -3.12 1.09
C ILE A 138 -12.51 -2.27 0.92
N GLY A 139 -12.67 -0.95 1.00
CA GLY A 139 -11.60 0.03 0.84
C GLY A 139 -11.06 0.50 2.19
N ILE A 140 -9.74 0.40 2.41
CA ILE A 140 -9.10 0.75 3.68
C ILE A 140 -8.18 1.92 3.47
N THR A 141 -8.44 3.04 4.16
CA THR A 141 -7.58 4.22 4.17
C THR A 141 -7.08 4.58 5.56
N GLY A 142 -6.06 5.41 5.63
CA GLY A 142 -5.39 5.85 6.85
C GLY A 142 -3.89 6.06 6.62
N THR A 143 -3.16 6.54 7.61
CA THR A 143 -1.71 6.67 7.50
C THR A 143 -1.03 5.31 7.68
N SER A 144 -1.35 4.60 8.74
CA SER A 144 -0.79 3.29 9.10
C SER A 144 -1.89 2.25 9.27
N GLY A 145 -1.54 0.95 9.28
CA GLY A 145 -2.47 -0.14 9.55
C GLY A 145 -3.21 -0.71 8.33
N LYS A 146 -3.26 0.00 7.18
CA LYS A 146 -4.00 -0.44 5.98
C LYS A 146 -3.70 -1.87 5.56
N THR A 147 -2.43 -2.22 5.43
CA THR A 147 -1.98 -3.57 5.02
C THR A 147 -2.40 -4.63 6.03
N THR A 148 -2.23 -4.35 7.32
CA THR A 148 -2.64 -5.27 8.38
C THR A 148 -4.15 -5.50 8.38
N VAL A 149 -4.94 -4.43 8.32
CA VAL A 149 -6.41 -4.52 8.24
C VAL A 149 -6.82 -5.30 6.99
N ALA A 150 -6.18 -5.06 5.84
CA ALA A 150 -6.48 -5.78 4.60
C ALA A 150 -6.25 -7.30 4.74
N HIS A 151 -5.16 -7.73 5.36
CA HIS A 151 -4.89 -9.16 5.58
C HIS A 151 -5.87 -9.79 6.58
N LEU A 152 -6.23 -9.07 7.65
CA LEU A 152 -7.23 -9.54 8.61
C LEU A 152 -8.62 -9.67 7.96
N VAL A 153 -9.02 -8.69 7.16
CA VAL A 153 -10.30 -8.75 6.42
C VAL A 153 -10.29 -9.90 5.40
N GLU A 154 -9.21 -10.05 4.60
CA GLU A 154 -9.08 -11.18 3.66
C GLU A 154 -9.23 -12.53 4.38
N ALA A 155 -8.54 -12.70 5.53
CA ALA A 155 -8.61 -13.92 6.33
C ALA A 155 -10.04 -14.20 6.86
N GLY A 156 -10.73 -13.16 7.32
CA GLY A 156 -12.13 -13.28 7.79
C GLY A 156 -13.10 -13.62 6.68
N LEU A 157 -12.96 -13.04 5.49
CA LEU A 157 -13.75 -13.37 4.30
C LEU A 157 -13.51 -14.83 3.86
N ALA A 158 -12.24 -15.26 3.83
CA ALA A 158 -11.87 -16.63 3.51
C ALA A 158 -12.45 -17.63 4.53
N ALA A 159 -12.48 -17.29 5.83
CA ALA A 159 -13.13 -18.11 6.86
C ALA A 159 -14.64 -18.29 6.60
N ALA A 160 -15.28 -17.27 6.03
CA ALA A 160 -16.68 -17.34 5.60
C ALA A 160 -16.89 -18.07 4.25
N GLY A 161 -15.84 -18.68 3.69
CA GLY A 161 -15.91 -19.41 2.42
C GLY A 161 -16.02 -18.51 1.18
N ARG A 162 -15.69 -17.22 1.29
CA ARG A 162 -15.77 -16.29 0.16
C ARG A 162 -14.47 -16.28 -0.63
N THR A 163 -14.56 -16.30 -1.95
CA THR A 163 -13.42 -16.12 -2.85
C THR A 163 -12.99 -14.66 -2.85
N THR A 164 -11.71 -14.39 -2.57
CA THR A 164 -11.23 -13.03 -2.33
C THR A 164 -10.27 -12.52 -3.39
N GLY A 165 -10.36 -11.22 -3.67
CA GLY A 165 -9.31 -10.43 -4.31
C GLY A 165 -8.64 -9.52 -3.28
N MET A 166 -7.34 -9.29 -3.40
CA MET A 166 -6.62 -8.33 -2.57
C MET A 166 -5.75 -7.41 -3.41
N LEU A 167 -5.83 -6.10 -3.11
CA LEU A 167 -5.00 -5.07 -3.73
C LEU A 167 -4.33 -4.25 -2.63
N GLY A 168 -3.01 -4.26 -2.58
CA GLY A 168 -2.31 -3.49 -1.54
C GLY A 168 -0.83 -3.34 -1.80
N THR A 169 -0.17 -2.81 -0.81
CA THR A 169 1.27 -2.53 -0.84
C THR A 169 2.10 -3.82 -0.99
N VAL A 170 1.62 -4.93 -0.47
CA VAL A 170 2.26 -6.26 -0.58
C VAL A 170 2.05 -6.91 -1.96
N GLY A 171 1.21 -6.32 -2.81
CA GLY A 171 0.91 -6.81 -4.14
C GLY A 171 -0.58 -7.01 -4.38
N ILE A 172 -0.87 -7.64 -5.52
CA ILE A 172 -2.23 -8.04 -5.91
C ILE A 172 -2.34 -9.55 -5.81
N ARG A 173 -3.47 -10.05 -5.30
CA ARG A 173 -3.79 -11.47 -5.26
C ARG A 173 -5.23 -11.72 -5.73
N ILE A 174 -5.44 -12.83 -6.41
CA ILE A 174 -6.76 -13.36 -6.73
C ILE A 174 -6.80 -14.79 -6.21
N ASP A 175 -7.70 -15.09 -5.30
CA ASP A 175 -7.82 -16.40 -4.65
C ASP A 175 -6.46 -16.91 -4.11
N GLY A 176 -5.75 -16.03 -3.39
CA GLY A 176 -4.42 -16.28 -2.83
C GLY A 176 -3.27 -16.31 -3.84
N ARG A 177 -3.51 -16.27 -5.16
CA ARG A 177 -2.48 -16.33 -6.20
C ARG A 177 -1.96 -14.93 -6.52
N PRO A 178 -0.65 -14.68 -6.43
CA PRO A 178 -0.09 -13.35 -6.69
C PRO A 178 -0.16 -12.98 -8.17
N LEU A 179 -0.46 -11.69 -8.43
CA LEU A 179 -0.34 -11.05 -9.73
C LEU A 179 0.70 -9.93 -9.68
N PRO A 180 1.50 -9.73 -10.75
CA PRO A 180 2.43 -8.60 -10.82
C PRO A 180 1.69 -7.26 -10.73
N SER A 181 2.19 -6.32 -9.92
CA SER A 181 1.67 -4.96 -9.83
C SER A 181 2.79 -3.94 -9.63
N ALA A 182 2.64 -2.77 -10.24
CA ALA A 182 3.58 -1.66 -10.10
C ALA A 182 3.18 -0.64 -9.01
N PHE A 183 1.92 -0.66 -8.52
CA PHE A 183 1.36 0.34 -7.60
C PHE A 183 0.50 -0.29 -6.50
N THR A 184 0.53 0.31 -5.30
CA THR A 184 -0.39 -0.03 -4.20
C THR A 184 -1.86 0.14 -4.59
N THR A 185 -2.17 1.21 -5.32
CA THR A 185 -3.50 1.49 -5.90
C THR A 185 -3.29 1.85 -7.36
N PRO A 186 -3.71 0.99 -8.32
CA PRO A 186 -3.57 1.26 -9.77
C PRO A 186 -4.30 2.52 -10.23
N GLU A 187 -4.01 2.99 -11.44
CA GLU A 187 -4.80 4.04 -12.11
C GLU A 187 -6.20 3.52 -12.42
N ALA A 188 -7.18 4.41 -12.55
CA ALA A 188 -8.59 4.03 -12.69
C ALA A 188 -8.88 3.02 -13.81
N PRO A 189 -8.34 3.15 -15.03
CA PRO A 189 -8.54 2.13 -16.06
C PRO A 189 -7.98 0.75 -15.68
N ASP A 190 -6.76 0.72 -15.16
CA ASP A 190 -6.12 -0.52 -14.73
C ASP A 190 -6.88 -1.17 -13.55
N LEU A 191 -7.42 -0.34 -12.64
CA LEU A 191 -8.20 -0.79 -11.49
C LEU A 191 -9.53 -1.42 -11.93
N GLN A 192 -10.28 -0.76 -12.82
CA GLN A 192 -11.56 -1.28 -13.30
C GLN A 192 -11.36 -2.54 -14.16
N ALA A 193 -10.32 -2.60 -14.99
CA ALA A 193 -9.95 -3.81 -15.71
C ALA A 193 -9.64 -4.97 -14.75
N LEU A 194 -8.89 -4.69 -13.67
CA LEU A 194 -8.55 -5.70 -12.66
C LEU A 194 -9.79 -6.20 -11.91
N PHE A 195 -10.73 -5.31 -11.56
CA PHE A 195 -12.01 -5.74 -10.98
C PHE A 195 -12.81 -6.63 -11.94
N ALA A 196 -12.79 -6.33 -13.23
CA ALA A 196 -13.43 -7.20 -14.23
C ALA A 196 -12.74 -8.58 -14.32
N VAL A 197 -11.41 -8.64 -14.26
CA VAL A 197 -10.64 -9.90 -14.17
C VAL A 197 -11.01 -10.69 -12.90
N MET A 198 -11.12 -10.01 -11.76
CA MET A 198 -11.53 -10.65 -10.49
C MET A 198 -12.95 -11.19 -10.59
N ARG A 199 -13.88 -10.45 -11.18
CA ARG A 199 -15.24 -10.90 -11.43
C ARG A 199 -15.27 -12.14 -12.34
N GLU A 200 -14.51 -12.17 -13.45
CA GLU A 200 -14.37 -13.34 -14.32
C GLU A 200 -13.79 -14.55 -13.58
N ALA A 201 -12.90 -14.32 -12.61
CA ALA A 201 -12.33 -15.38 -11.78
C ALA A 201 -13.26 -15.87 -10.66
N GLY A 202 -14.49 -15.32 -10.56
CA GLY A 202 -15.47 -15.73 -9.54
C GLY A 202 -15.16 -15.18 -8.14
N VAL A 203 -14.41 -14.08 -8.04
CA VAL A 203 -14.20 -13.35 -6.77
C VAL A 203 -15.53 -12.78 -6.30
N ALA A 204 -15.83 -12.96 -5.02
CA ALA A 204 -17.01 -12.40 -4.38
C ALA A 204 -16.70 -11.04 -3.73
N ASP A 205 -15.57 -10.95 -3.02
CA ASP A 205 -15.18 -9.76 -2.27
C ASP A 205 -13.75 -9.35 -2.60
N VAL A 206 -13.52 -8.04 -2.63
CA VAL A 206 -12.20 -7.46 -2.88
C VAL A 206 -11.82 -6.56 -1.71
N VAL A 207 -10.65 -6.80 -1.14
CA VAL A 207 -10.07 -5.94 -0.11
C VAL A 207 -8.97 -5.10 -0.72
N MET A 208 -9.04 -3.77 -0.56
CA MET A 208 -8.02 -2.91 -1.14
C MET A 208 -7.53 -1.79 -0.22
N GLU A 209 -6.22 -1.54 -0.28
CA GLU A 209 -5.64 -0.35 0.32
C GLU A 209 -5.92 0.87 -0.57
N VAL A 210 -6.48 1.92 0.03
CA VAL A 210 -6.81 3.17 -0.66
C VAL A 210 -5.90 4.28 -0.13
N SER A 211 -4.87 4.65 -0.91
CA SER A 211 -3.94 5.71 -0.54
C SER A 211 -4.56 7.10 -0.72
N SER A 212 -4.06 8.12 0.02
CA SER A 212 -4.50 9.51 -0.17
C SER A 212 -4.20 10.03 -1.57
N HIS A 213 -3.07 9.63 -2.16
CA HIS A 213 -2.74 9.93 -3.55
C HIS A 213 -3.78 9.36 -4.52
N ALA A 214 -4.21 8.11 -4.29
CA ALA A 214 -5.22 7.48 -5.15
C ALA A 214 -6.56 8.20 -5.07
N LEU A 215 -6.94 8.66 -3.89
CA LEU A 215 -8.15 9.46 -3.69
C LEU A 215 -8.03 10.84 -4.34
N ALA A 216 -6.95 11.58 -4.09
CA ALA A 216 -6.72 12.90 -4.66
C ALA A 216 -6.59 12.89 -6.19
N LEU A 217 -5.97 11.84 -6.75
CA LEU A 217 -5.78 11.68 -8.19
C LEU A 217 -6.95 10.96 -8.90
N GLY A 218 -8.03 10.65 -8.18
CA GLY A 218 -9.22 10.01 -8.76
C GLY A 218 -9.02 8.58 -9.25
N ARG A 219 -7.99 7.85 -8.76
CA ARG A 219 -7.69 6.48 -9.20
C ARG A 219 -8.79 5.48 -8.84
N VAL A 220 -9.54 5.75 -7.77
CA VAL A 220 -10.67 4.93 -7.33
C VAL A 220 -12.02 5.51 -7.77
N ALA A 221 -12.03 6.51 -8.66
CA ALA A 221 -13.27 6.98 -9.26
C ALA A 221 -13.93 5.86 -10.09
N GLY A 222 -15.26 5.79 -10.05
CA GLY A 222 -16.02 4.69 -10.67
C GLY A 222 -16.07 3.41 -9.83
N THR A 223 -15.39 3.34 -8.68
CA THR A 223 -15.48 2.22 -7.75
C THR A 223 -16.59 2.46 -6.73
N ARG A 224 -17.47 1.47 -6.55
CA ARG A 224 -18.43 1.39 -5.44
C ARG A 224 -17.81 0.57 -4.34
N PHE A 225 -17.87 1.06 -3.11
CA PHE A 225 -17.35 0.34 -1.95
C PHE A 225 -18.51 -0.15 -1.09
N ALA A 226 -18.54 -1.45 -0.79
CA ALA A 226 -19.43 -1.97 0.24
C ALA A 226 -19.05 -1.42 1.61
N VAL A 227 -17.71 -1.29 1.88
CA VAL A 227 -17.22 -0.70 3.12
C VAL A 227 -16.06 0.26 2.83
N GLY A 228 -16.11 1.45 3.42
CA GLY A 228 -14.97 2.35 3.59
C GLY A 228 -14.47 2.28 5.03
N ALA A 229 -13.20 1.94 5.24
CA ALA A 229 -12.60 1.84 6.57
C ALA A 229 -11.50 2.89 6.76
N PHE A 230 -11.52 3.59 7.91
CA PHE A 230 -10.49 4.57 8.31
C PHE A 230 -9.75 4.08 9.55
N THR A 231 -8.42 3.96 9.46
CA THR A 231 -7.61 3.46 10.56
C THR A 231 -7.10 4.57 11.49
N ASN A 232 -6.40 5.56 10.96
CA ASN A 232 -5.79 6.68 11.69
C ASN A 232 -5.24 7.74 10.74
N LEU A 233 -4.85 8.92 11.31
CA LEU A 233 -4.08 9.92 10.58
C LEU A 233 -2.95 10.48 11.45
N SER A 234 -1.73 10.42 10.91
CA SER A 234 -0.54 11.06 11.46
C SER A 234 0.26 11.70 10.33
N GLN A 235 1.24 12.53 10.67
CA GLN A 235 2.03 13.25 9.67
C GLN A 235 2.71 12.30 8.67
N ASP A 236 2.36 12.48 7.39
CA ASP A 236 2.95 11.79 6.24
C ASP A 236 2.54 12.50 4.95
N HIS A 237 3.26 12.22 3.85
CA HIS A 237 2.94 12.70 2.51
C HIS A 237 2.73 14.22 2.39
N LEU A 238 3.42 15.03 3.22
CA LEU A 238 3.44 16.48 3.12
C LEU A 238 4.35 16.99 1.98
N ASP A 239 4.99 16.07 1.26
CA ASP A 239 5.60 16.29 -0.05
C ASP A 239 4.57 16.37 -1.18
N PHE A 240 3.36 15.87 -0.96
CA PHE A 240 2.25 15.87 -1.92
C PHE A 240 1.05 16.70 -1.45
N HIS A 241 0.70 16.65 -0.17
CA HIS A 241 -0.36 17.44 0.44
C HIS A 241 0.26 18.67 1.12
N ASN A 242 -0.36 19.84 0.97
CA ASN A 242 0.18 21.09 1.52
C ASN A 242 0.19 21.09 3.06
N ASP A 243 -0.78 20.43 3.68
CA ASP A 243 -0.93 20.35 5.13
C ASP A 243 -1.74 19.10 5.56
N MET A 244 -1.92 18.95 6.88
CA MET A 244 -2.66 17.83 7.46
C MET A 244 -4.17 17.90 7.17
N ASP A 245 -4.74 19.09 6.98
CA ASP A 245 -6.15 19.26 6.64
C ASP A 245 -6.44 18.82 5.20
N GLU A 246 -5.58 19.14 4.24
CA GLU A 246 -5.67 18.63 2.86
C GLU A 246 -5.47 17.11 2.83
N TYR A 247 -4.49 16.60 3.59
CA TYR A 247 -4.25 15.17 3.71
C TYR A 247 -5.46 14.42 4.27
N PHE A 248 -6.09 14.98 5.31
CA PHE A 248 -7.35 14.49 5.87
C PHE A 248 -8.49 14.57 4.85
N ALA A 249 -8.67 15.73 4.19
CA ALA A 249 -9.72 15.92 3.21
C ALA A 249 -9.64 14.91 2.08
N ALA A 250 -8.43 14.63 1.58
CA ALA A 250 -8.22 13.61 0.56
C ALA A 250 -8.73 12.22 1.02
N LYS A 251 -8.42 11.79 2.25
CA LYS A 251 -8.90 10.51 2.77
C LYS A 251 -10.41 10.50 3.05
N ALA A 252 -10.96 11.61 3.49
CA ALA A 252 -12.38 11.74 3.78
C ALA A 252 -13.26 11.56 2.53
N THR A 253 -12.71 11.73 1.32
CA THR A 253 -13.45 11.49 0.07
C THR A 253 -13.85 10.02 -0.13
N LEU A 254 -13.26 9.06 0.57
CA LEU A 254 -13.74 7.68 0.55
C LEU A 254 -15.15 7.54 1.15
N PHE A 255 -15.54 8.49 2.00
CA PHE A 255 -16.78 8.50 2.79
C PHE A 255 -17.81 9.53 2.29
N ASP A 256 -17.65 10.05 1.08
CA ASP A 256 -18.53 11.06 0.45
C ASP A 256 -19.73 10.47 -0.29
N GLY A 257 -20.15 9.25 0.08
CA GLY A 257 -21.22 8.49 -0.57
C GLY A 257 -20.74 7.36 -1.48
N ARG A 258 -19.41 7.17 -1.62
CA ARG A 258 -18.82 6.06 -2.39
C ARG A 258 -18.85 4.73 -1.65
N ALA A 259 -18.85 4.77 -0.32
CA ALA A 259 -18.96 3.61 0.54
C ALA A 259 -20.38 3.50 1.10
N GLU A 260 -20.96 2.31 1.00
CA GLU A 260 -22.29 2.01 1.56
C GLU A 260 -22.24 2.00 3.09
N HIS A 261 -21.19 1.37 3.65
CA HIS A 261 -20.91 1.36 5.08
C HIS A 261 -19.60 2.06 5.37
N ALA A 262 -19.55 2.79 6.48
CA ALA A 262 -18.36 3.46 6.97
C ALA A 262 -17.93 2.86 8.30
N VAL A 263 -16.63 2.51 8.45
CA VAL A 263 -16.02 2.07 9.71
C VAL A 263 -14.89 3.03 10.05
N VAL A 264 -14.94 3.67 11.22
CA VAL A 264 -14.00 4.73 11.59
C VAL A 264 -13.39 4.47 12.96
N CYS A 265 -12.08 4.32 13.01
CA CYS A 265 -11.33 4.32 14.27
C CYS A 265 -11.26 5.74 14.83
N VAL A 266 -11.73 5.92 16.06
CA VAL A 266 -11.84 7.24 16.74
C VAL A 266 -10.81 7.46 17.84
N ASP A 267 -9.73 6.68 17.86
CA ASP A 267 -8.66 6.80 18.85
C ASP A 267 -7.82 8.08 18.68
N ASP A 268 -7.90 8.74 17.51
CA ASP A 268 -7.27 10.02 17.24
C ASP A 268 -8.28 11.12 16.88
N ILE A 269 -7.82 12.37 16.93
CA ILE A 269 -8.66 13.54 16.65
C ILE A 269 -9.23 13.57 15.23
N TRP A 270 -8.55 12.96 14.27
CA TRP A 270 -8.94 12.93 12.87
C TRP A 270 -10.05 11.90 12.62
N GLY A 271 -9.95 10.74 13.29
CA GLY A 271 -11.01 9.74 13.29
C GLY A 271 -12.28 10.29 13.94
N ALA A 272 -12.15 10.96 15.10
CA ALA A 272 -13.28 11.63 15.74
C ALA A 272 -13.91 12.72 14.83
N ARG A 273 -13.06 13.51 14.13
CA ARG A 273 -13.52 14.51 13.15
C ARG A 273 -14.22 13.88 11.95
N LEU A 274 -13.75 12.72 11.47
CA LEU A 274 -14.40 11.99 10.37
C LEU A 274 -15.75 11.41 10.80
N ALA A 275 -15.82 10.76 11.96
CA ALA A 275 -17.07 10.22 12.50
C ALA A 275 -18.13 11.32 12.68
N ALA A 276 -17.73 12.52 13.12
CA ALA A 276 -18.65 13.66 13.20
C ALA A 276 -19.20 14.14 11.83
N ARG A 277 -18.46 13.88 10.73
CA ARG A 277 -18.90 14.21 9.36
C ARG A 277 -19.76 13.11 8.73
N VAL A 278 -19.65 11.88 9.23
CA VAL A 278 -20.34 10.70 8.72
C VAL A 278 -21.14 10.08 9.86
N PRO A 279 -22.30 10.62 10.23
CA PRO A 279 -23.06 10.19 11.43
C PRO A 279 -23.51 8.73 11.40
N ALA A 280 -23.59 8.10 10.22
CA ALA A 280 -23.93 6.68 10.06
C ALA A 280 -22.69 5.77 10.16
N ALA A 281 -21.49 6.29 10.43
CA ALA A 281 -20.29 5.49 10.55
C ALA A 281 -20.34 4.63 11.81
N VAL A 282 -19.99 3.36 11.67
CA VAL A 282 -19.68 2.46 12.79
C VAL A 282 -18.32 2.89 13.36
N THR A 283 -18.31 3.24 14.63
CA THR A 283 -17.11 3.71 15.33
C THR A 283 -16.41 2.58 16.07
N VAL A 284 -15.07 2.58 16.03
CA VAL A 284 -14.25 1.64 16.80
C VAL A 284 -13.23 2.41 17.66
N ALA A 285 -12.97 1.94 18.90
CA ALA A 285 -11.99 2.53 19.80
C ALA A 285 -11.27 1.47 20.65
N THR A 286 -9.99 1.69 20.91
CA THR A 286 -9.17 0.89 21.84
C THR A 286 -8.96 1.60 23.17
N THR A 287 -9.19 2.91 23.23
CA THR A 287 -9.05 3.77 24.41
C THR A 287 -10.43 4.30 24.82
N GLY A 288 -10.55 4.90 26.00
CA GLY A 288 -11.80 5.29 26.67
C GLY A 288 -12.83 6.14 25.91
N ALA A 289 -12.74 6.26 24.58
CA ALA A 289 -13.75 6.90 23.76
C ALA A 289 -15.04 6.08 23.72
N SER A 290 -16.20 6.74 23.69
CA SER A 290 -17.47 6.08 23.40
C SER A 290 -17.48 5.69 21.92
N ALA A 291 -17.61 4.38 21.64
CA ALA A 291 -17.66 3.83 20.29
C ALA A 291 -18.57 2.61 20.26
N ASP A 292 -19.05 2.25 19.06
CA ASP A 292 -19.93 1.08 18.85
C ASP A 292 -19.18 -0.23 19.10
N TRP A 293 -17.90 -0.26 18.71
CA TRP A 293 -16.98 -1.38 18.95
C TRP A 293 -15.82 -0.93 19.82
N ARG A 294 -15.50 -1.71 20.86
CA ARG A 294 -14.42 -1.35 21.80
C ARG A 294 -13.57 -2.55 22.17
N ALA A 295 -12.31 -2.30 22.50
CA ALA A 295 -11.46 -3.31 23.13
C ALA A 295 -11.59 -3.26 24.66
N ALA A 296 -11.66 -4.43 25.28
CA ALA A 296 -11.54 -4.63 26.71
C ALA A 296 -10.51 -5.74 26.99
N ASP A 297 -9.99 -5.81 28.22
CA ASP A 297 -9.07 -6.84 28.67
C ASP A 297 -7.86 -7.03 27.73
N VAL A 298 -7.29 -5.92 27.26
CA VAL A 298 -6.15 -5.93 26.33
C VAL A 298 -4.91 -6.40 27.06
N GLY A 299 -4.29 -7.48 26.55
CA GLY A 299 -3.05 -8.03 27.08
C GLY A 299 -2.09 -8.47 25.96
N THR A 300 -0.84 -8.72 26.38
CA THR A 300 0.20 -9.22 25.49
C THR A 300 0.61 -10.62 25.97
N ASP A 301 0.60 -11.60 25.08
CA ASP A 301 1.01 -12.97 25.38
C ASP A 301 2.55 -13.05 25.52
N ALA A 302 3.04 -14.12 26.14
CA ALA A 302 4.49 -14.32 26.37
C ALA A 302 5.31 -14.35 25.06
N ASP A 303 4.69 -14.74 23.97
CA ASP A 303 5.26 -14.70 22.60
C ASP A 303 5.10 -13.33 21.93
N GLY A 304 4.53 -12.33 22.62
CA GLY A 304 4.31 -10.96 22.15
C GLY A 304 3.07 -10.78 21.28
N GLY A 305 2.27 -11.82 21.05
CA GLY A 305 0.95 -11.71 20.45
C GLY A 305 0.03 -10.85 21.32
N GLN A 306 -1.07 -10.39 20.75
CA GLN A 306 -2.07 -9.60 21.47
C GLN A 306 -3.33 -10.43 21.68
N HIS A 307 -3.94 -10.27 22.85
CA HIS A 307 -5.29 -10.77 23.12
C HIS A 307 -6.16 -9.66 23.70
N PHE A 308 -7.44 -9.69 23.41
CA PHE A 308 -8.42 -8.76 23.96
C PHE A 308 -9.85 -9.29 23.77
N THR A 309 -10.80 -8.66 24.44
CA THR A 309 -12.23 -8.88 24.23
C THR A 309 -12.77 -7.75 23.35
N ALA A 310 -13.23 -8.05 22.14
CA ALA A 310 -13.98 -7.10 21.32
C ALA A 310 -15.41 -6.99 21.86
N LEU A 311 -15.76 -5.82 22.39
CA LEU A 311 -17.14 -5.49 22.77
C LEU A 311 -17.86 -5.02 21.51
N THR A 312 -18.75 -5.86 20.96
CA THR A 312 -19.50 -5.62 19.74
C THR A 312 -20.99 -5.40 20.04
N PRO A 313 -21.78 -4.85 19.11
CA PRO A 313 -23.23 -4.74 19.28
C PRO A 313 -23.93 -6.09 19.55
N ASP A 314 -23.36 -7.20 19.05
CA ASP A 314 -23.92 -8.56 19.20
C ASP A 314 -23.38 -9.29 20.44
N GLY A 315 -22.52 -8.65 21.22
CA GLY A 315 -21.92 -9.21 22.45
C GLY A 315 -20.39 -9.30 22.38
N PRO A 316 -19.76 -9.77 23.46
CA PRO A 316 -18.31 -9.85 23.56
C PRO A 316 -17.74 -11.00 22.72
N VAL A 317 -16.65 -10.74 22.01
CA VAL A 317 -15.91 -11.72 21.18
C VAL A 317 -14.45 -11.75 21.63
N PRO A 318 -13.91 -12.90 22.07
CA PRO A 318 -12.49 -13.03 22.36
C PRO A 318 -11.68 -13.01 21.07
N VAL A 319 -10.58 -12.23 21.07
CA VAL A 319 -9.70 -12.07 19.91
C VAL A 319 -8.27 -12.37 20.31
N ARG A 320 -7.55 -13.11 19.48
CA ARG A 320 -6.11 -13.33 19.55
C ARG A 320 -5.44 -12.97 18.25
N LEU A 321 -4.25 -12.35 18.35
CA LEU A 321 -3.42 -11.94 17.21
C LEU A 321 -2.00 -12.42 17.45
N GLN A 322 -1.38 -13.02 16.46
CA GLN A 322 0.08 -13.24 16.47
C GLN A 322 0.86 -11.94 16.20
N LEU A 323 0.18 -10.89 15.78
CA LEU A 323 0.77 -9.60 15.42
C LEU A 323 1.08 -8.82 16.71
N PRO A 324 2.36 -8.53 17.01
CA PRO A 324 2.73 -7.74 18.17
C PRO A 324 2.30 -6.27 18.04
N GLY A 325 2.15 -5.61 19.21
CA GLY A 325 1.88 -4.18 19.29
C GLY A 325 0.40 -3.83 19.46
N SER A 326 0.13 -2.98 20.45
CA SER A 326 -1.22 -2.55 20.83
C SER A 326 -1.99 -1.86 19.68
N PHE A 327 -1.30 -1.24 18.73
CA PHE A 327 -1.93 -0.69 17.52
C PHE A 327 -2.61 -1.76 16.66
N ASN A 328 -2.22 -3.03 16.77
CA ASN A 328 -2.89 -4.12 16.05
C ASN A 328 -4.24 -4.50 16.67
N VAL A 329 -4.51 -4.11 17.92
CA VAL A 329 -5.84 -4.20 18.53
C VAL A 329 -6.83 -3.30 17.78
N ALA A 330 -6.45 -2.04 17.49
CA ALA A 330 -7.24 -1.13 16.68
C ALA A 330 -7.45 -1.67 15.25
N ASN A 331 -6.37 -2.17 14.61
CA ASN A 331 -6.45 -2.77 13.29
C ASN A 331 -7.44 -3.95 13.25
N ALA A 332 -7.42 -4.81 14.28
CA ALA A 332 -8.32 -5.95 14.39
C ALA A 332 -9.78 -5.53 14.60
N LEU A 333 -10.05 -4.52 15.44
CA LEU A 333 -11.40 -3.97 15.61
C LEU A 333 -11.95 -3.38 14.31
N VAL A 334 -11.13 -2.61 13.57
CA VAL A 334 -11.51 -2.08 12.25
C VAL A 334 -11.82 -3.21 11.28
N ALA A 335 -11.01 -4.28 11.28
CA ALA A 335 -11.25 -5.45 10.43
C ALA A 335 -12.55 -6.18 10.81
N LEU A 336 -12.78 -6.45 12.10
CA LEU A 336 -14.01 -7.12 12.59
C LEU A 336 -15.26 -6.31 12.26
N ALA A 337 -15.25 -5.00 12.51
CA ALA A 337 -16.38 -4.13 12.20
C ALA A 337 -16.66 -4.07 10.68
N SER A 338 -15.59 -4.04 9.85
CA SER A 338 -15.71 -4.07 8.39
C SER A 338 -16.29 -5.39 7.88
N LEU A 339 -15.87 -6.51 8.45
CA LEU A 339 -16.38 -7.85 8.15
C LEU A 339 -17.85 -8.00 8.55
N ALA A 340 -18.23 -7.52 9.74
CA ALA A 340 -19.61 -7.51 10.20
C ALA A 340 -20.52 -6.70 9.28
N ALA A 341 -20.04 -5.55 8.76
CA ALA A 341 -20.80 -4.72 7.81
C ALA A 341 -21.13 -5.46 6.49
N VAL A 342 -20.34 -6.47 6.09
CA VAL A 342 -20.61 -7.33 4.92
C VAL A 342 -21.17 -8.69 5.31
N GLY A 343 -21.68 -8.83 6.55
CA GLY A 343 -22.39 -10.02 7.02
C GLY A 343 -21.50 -11.20 7.41
N VAL A 344 -20.21 -10.98 7.72
CA VAL A 344 -19.32 -12.01 8.28
C VAL A 344 -19.37 -11.94 9.81
N PRO A 345 -19.76 -13.01 10.51
CA PRO A 345 -19.83 -13.02 11.98
C PRO A 345 -18.46 -12.74 12.61
N ALA A 346 -18.42 -11.83 13.59
CA ALA A 346 -17.19 -11.41 14.25
C ALA A 346 -16.44 -12.58 14.92
N GLY A 347 -17.14 -13.53 15.53
CA GLY A 347 -16.54 -14.71 16.16
C GLY A 347 -15.79 -15.59 15.15
N LEU A 348 -16.39 -15.85 13.99
CA LEU A 348 -15.77 -16.62 12.91
C LEU A 348 -14.49 -15.95 12.38
N ALA A 349 -14.53 -14.64 12.20
CA ALA A 349 -13.36 -13.87 11.76
C ALA A 349 -12.24 -13.86 12.83
N ALA A 350 -12.60 -13.67 14.10
CA ALA A 350 -11.67 -13.60 15.22
C ALA A 350 -10.85 -14.89 15.38
N GLU A 351 -11.46 -16.06 15.16
CA GLU A 351 -10.76 -17.36 15.20
C GLU A 351 -9.59 -17.41 14.21
N ARG A 352 -9.76 -16.83 13.01
CA ARG A 352 -8.72 -16.83 11.97
C ARG A 352 -7.62 -15.79 12.19
N PHE A 353 -7.91 -14.73 12.94
CA PHE A 353 -6.93 -13.67 13.21
C PHE A 353 -5.69 -14.18 13.96
N ALA A 354 -5.85 -15.22 14.76
CA ALA A 354 -4.73 -15.87 15.46
C ALA A 354 -3.67 -16.49 14.52
N GLU A 355 -3.99 -16.70 13.25
CA GLU A 355 -3.09 -17.32 12.27
C GLU A 355 -2.54 -16.31 11.26
N VAL A 356 -3.00 -15.06 11.29
CA VAL A 356 -2.63 -14.05 10.29
C VAL A 356 -1.22 -13.55 10.53
N ALA A 357 -0.36 -13.72 9.54
CA ALA A 357 0.94 -13.08 9.43
C ALA A 357 0.93 -12.09 8.26
N VAL A 358 1.53 -10.92 8.46
CA VAL A 358 1.58 -9.87 7.43
C VAL A 358 3.03 -9.68 6.99
N PRO A 359 3.38 -9.97 5.73
CA PRO A 359 4.74 -9.80 5.24
C PRO A 359 5.29 -8.40 5.51
N GLY A 360 6.48 -8.32 6.10
CA GLY A 360 7.15 -7.06 6.40
C GLY A 360 6.43 -6.16 7.41
N ARG A 361 5.55 -6.71 8.25
CA ARG A 361 4.88 -5.99 9.34
C ARG A 361 5.06 -6.77 10.64
N MET A 362 6.01 -6.36 11.49
CA MET A 362 6.41 -7.13 12.68
C MET A 362 6.63 -8.62 12.34
N GLN A 363 7.11 -8.88 11.11
CA GLN A 363 7.29 -10.23 10.60
C GLN A 363 8.45 -10.90 11.34
N ARG A 364 8.14 -11.96 12.08
CA ARG A 364 9.16 -12.76 12.76
C ARG A 364 9.87 -13.68 11.78
N ILE A 365 11.18 -13.74 11.93
CA ILE A 365 12.05 -14.67 11.21
C ILE A 365 12.62 -15.65 12.22
N ASP A 366 12.15 -16.88 12.16
CA ASP A 366 12.60 -17.96 13.04
C ASP A 366 13.24 -19.09 12.22
N VAL A 367 14.50 -19.32 12.46
CA VAL A 367 15.29 -20.43 11.88
C VAL A 367 16.05 -21.20 12.97
N GLY A 368 15.61 -21.08 14.23
CA GLY A 368 16.18 -21.78 15.39
C GLY A 368 17.22 -20.99 16.19
N GLN A 369 17.33 -19.68 15.99
CA GLN A 369 18.22 -18.80 16.76
C GLN A 369 17.66 -18.50 18.16
N PRO A 370 18.53 -18.22 19.18
CA PRO A 370 18.11 -17.94 20.56
C PRO A 370 17.77 -16.45 20.81
N PHE A 371 17.51 -15.67 19.78
CA PHE A 371 17.15 -14.26 19.86
C PHE A 371 15.96 -13.97 18.94
N LEU A 372 15.23 -12.89 19.22
CA LEU A 372 14.13 -12.45 18.36
C LEU A 372 14.68 -11.78 17.09
N ALA A 373 14.17 -12.17 15.92
CA ALA A 373 14.49 -11.51 14.65
C ALA A 373 13.20 -11.02 13.99
N VAL A 374 13.15 -9.73 13.61
CA VAL A 374 11.95 -9.07 13.10
C VAL A 374 12.27 -8.23 11.88
N VAL A 375 11.40 -8.30 10.87
CA VAL A 375 11.39 -7.41 9.72
C VAL A 375 10.14 -6.53 9.76
N ASP A 376 10.31 -5.21 9.59
CA ASP A 376 9.19 -4.26 9.59
C ASP A 376 9.34 -3.14 8.54
N TYR A 377 8.21 -2.63 8.11
CA TYR A 377 8.13 -1.53 7.13
C TYR A 377 8.24 -0.14 7.76
N ALA A 378 8.49 -0.02 9.05
CA ALA A 378 8.61 1.29 9.73
C ALA A 378 9.68 2.17 9.07
N HIS A 379 9.24 3.20 8.37
CA HIS A 379 10.05 4.13 7.59
C HIS A 379 9.71 5.61 7.88
N LYS A 380 9.07 5.86 9.03
CA LYS A 380 8.69 7.17 9.55
C LYS A 380 9.10 7.26 11.01
N PRO A 381 9.45 8.45 11.54
CA PRO A 381 9.92 8.59 12.93
C PRO A 381 8.97 7.97 13.95
N ALA A 382 7.67 8.31 13.89
CA ALA A 382 6.67 7.77 14.81
C ALA A 382 6.48 6.24 14.67
N ALA A 383 6.57 5.70 13.46
CA ALA A 383 6.44 4.26 13.24
C ALA A 383 7.67 3.50 13.77
N VAL A 384 8.88 4.04 13.58
CA VAL A 384 10.12 3.48 14.14
C VAL A 384 10.06 3.49 15.67
N ALA A 385 9.62 4.61 16.27
CA ALA A 385 9.44 4.70 17.71
C ALA A 385 8.45 3.64 18.23
N ALA A 386 7.25 3.55 17.64
CA ALA A 386 6.23 2.59 18.04
C ALA A 386 6.68 1.12 17.90
N LEU A 387 7.41 0.80 16.81
CA LEU A 387 8.01 -0.51 16.60
C LEU A 387 8.98 -0.87 17.74
N LEU A 388 9.94 0.02 18.01
CA LEU A 388 10.98 -0.24 19.00
C LEU A 388 10.44 -0.21 20.44
N ASP A 389 9.50 0.66 20.77
CA ASP A 389 8.81 0.68 22.08
C ASP A 389 8.04 -0.63 22.30
N THR A 390 7.36 -1.15 21.25
CA THR A 390 6.67 -2.44 21.32
C THR A 390 7.63 -3.60 21.58
N LEU A 391 8.78 -3.62 20.89
CA LEU A 391 9.77 -4.68 21.06
C LEU A 391 10.51 -4.56 22.41
N ARG A 392 10.79 -3.35 22.88
CA ARG A 392 11.41 -3.11 24.18
C ARG A 392 10.60 -3.69 25.33
N ALA A 393 9.28 -3.64 25.24
CA ALA A 393 8.40 -4.22 26.26
C ALA A 393 8.45 -5.77 26.32
N GLN A 394 8.92 -6.42 25.25
CA GLN A 394 8.93 -7.89 25.11
C GLN A 394 10.33 -8.50 25.23
N VAL A 395 11.39 -7.71 25.03
CA VAL A 395 12.76 -8.19 24.90
C VAL A 395 13.56 -7.83 26.14
N PRO A 396 14.01 -8.84 26.92
CA PRO A 396 14.82 -8.59 28.11
C PRO A 396 16.26 -8.15 27.79
N GLY A 397 16.76 -8.51 26.60
CA GLY A 397 18.10 -8.18 26.12
C GLY A 397 18.16 -6.87 25.32
N ARG A 398 19.16 -6.78 24.46
CA ARG A 398 19.41 -5.59 23.63
C ARG A 398 18.50 -5.54 22.41
N LEU A 399 18.15 -4.33 21.98
CA LEU A 399 17.56 -4.05 20.67
C LEU A 399 18.68 -3.63 19.71
N ILE A 400 18.95 -4.44 18.69
CA ILE A 400 19.92 -4.20 17.62
C ILE A 400 19.12 -3.85 16.38
N THR A 401 19.15 -2.59 15.99
CA THR A 401 18.29 -2.05 14.90
C THR A 401 19.10 -1.77 13.65
N VAL A 402 18.70 -2.32 12.52
CA VAL A 402 19.20 -1.98 11.19
C VAL A 402 18.17 -1.09 10.49
N LEU A 403 18.54 0.14 10.17
CA LEU A 403 17.60 1.13 9.63
C LEU A 403 18.26 1.98 8.53
N GLY A 404 17.53 2.19 7.43
CA GLY A 404 17.88 3.11 6.37
C GLY A 404 16.77 4.08 6.05
N CYS A 405 17.03 5.05 5.16
CA CYS A 405 16.06 5.99 4.65
C CYS A 405 16.11 6.10 3.13
N GLY A 406 14.96 6.34 2.49
CA GLY A 406 14.88 6.49 1.04
C GLY A 406 15.38 7.85 0.54
N GLY A 407 16.01 7.85 -0.64
CA GLY A 407 16.31 9.04 -1.43
C GLY A 407 15.10 9.54 -2.23
N ASP A 408 15.16 10.75 -2.78
CA ASP A 408 14.11 11.42 -3.57
C ASP A 408 12.75 11.46 -2.84
N ARG A 409 12.80 11.63 -1.52
CA ARG A 409 11.67 11.71 -0.59
C ARG A 409 11.94 12.80 0.44
N ASP A 410 11.02 12.95 1.40
CA ASP A 410 11.15 13.89 2.51
C ASP A 410 12.50 13.75 3.21
N ARG A 411 13.35 14.77 3.03
CA ARG A 411 14.69 14.85 3.65
C ARG A 411 14.63 15.19 5.13
N GLY A 412 13.59 15.95 5.53
CA GLY A 412 13.42 16.39 6.91
C GLY A 412 13.18 15.25 7.90
N LYS A 413 12.64 14.12 7.44
CA LYS A 413 12.42 12.96 8.31
C LYS A 413 13.70 12.18 8.65
N ARG A 414 14.82 12.34 7.89
CA ARG A 414 16.04 11.54 8.05
C ARG A 414 16.67 11.69 9.43
N PRO A 415 16.98 12.91 9.91
CA PRO A 415 17.51 13.08 11.27
C PRO A 415 16.50 12.63 12.32
N LEU A 416 15.21 12.88 12.12
CA LEU A 416 14.16 12.43 13.06
C LEU A 416 14.06 10.91 13.16
N MET A 417 14.27 10.18 12.06
CA MET A 417 14.33 8.71 12.07
C MET A 417 15.57 8.20 12.80
N GLY A 418 16.73 8.84 12.56
CA GLY A 418 17.96 8.54 13.28
C GLY A 418 17.80 8.72 14.78
N ALA A 419 17.27 9.87 15.21
CA ALA A 419 16.98 10.20 16.60
C ALA A 419 16.01 9.18 17.24
N ALA A 420 14.88 8.91 16.59
CA ALA A 420 13.87 7.98 17.11
C ALA A 420 14.42 6.55 17.31
N ALA A 421 15.30 6.11 16.40
CA ALA A 421 15.95 4.80 16.50
C ALA A 421 17.05 4.79 17.57
N ALA A 422 17.92 5.80 17.63
CA ALA A 422 19.01 5.90 18.57
C ALA A 422 18.54 5.97 20.04
N GLN A 423 17.44 6.69 20.28
CA GLN A 423 16.82 6.81 21.61
C GLN A 423 16.32 5.47 22.17
N ARG A 424 16.05 4.48 21.31
CA ARG A 424 15.35 3.23 21.67
C ARG A 424 16.17 1.97 21.45
N SER A 425 17.24 2.06 20.70
CA SER A 425 18.11 0.92 20.37
C SER A 425 19.36 0.92 21.24
N ASP A 426 19.81 -0.26 21.66
CA ASP A 426 21.11 -0.43 22.32
C ASP A 426 22.25 -0.40 21.28
N VAL A 427 21.94 -0.87 20.05
CA VAL A 427 22.83 -0.79 18.88
C VAL A 427 22.02 -0.35 17.68
N LEU A 428 22.43 0.73 17.02
CA LEU A 428 21.83 1.20 15.78
C LEU A 428 22.85 1.08 14.62
N VAL A 429 22.49 0.33 13.61
CA VAL A 429 23.24 0.19 12.36
C VAL A 429 22.51 1.00 11.28
N VAL A 430 23.05 2.15 10.91
CA VAL A 430 22.54 2.98 9.81
C VAL A 430 23.07 2.46 8.48
N THR A 431 22.15 2.17 7.55
CA THR A 431 22.44 1.52 6.27
C THR A 431 21.68 2.16 5.10
N ASP A 432 21.92 1.66 3.88
CA ASP A 432 21.17 2.09 2.70
C ASP A 432 19.78 1.41 2.66
N ASP A 433 18.79 2.18 2.26
CA ASP A 433 17.43 1.69 1.91
C ASP A 433 17.28 1.69 0.38
N ASN A 434 16.53 2.61 -0.20
CA ASN A 434 16.43 2.90 -1.63
C ASN A 434 17.02 4.29 -1.89
N PRO A 435 18.31 4.45 -2.13
CA PRO A 435 18.92 5.77 -2.33
C PRO A 435 18.45 6.46 -3.61
N ARG A 436 17.90 5.73 -4.58
CA ARG A 436 17.41 6.24 -5.87
C ARG A 436 18.45 7.06 -6.60
N SER A 437 18.18 8.36 -6.88
CA SER A 437 19.14 9.24 -7.57
C SER A 437 20.12 9.94 -6.62
N GLU A 438 19.90 9.89 -5.30
CA GLU A 438 20.76 10.57 -4.32
C GLU A 438 21.99 9.74 -3.95
N ARG A 439 23.04 10.43 -3.48
CA ARG A 439 24.23 9.77 -2.94
C ARG A 439 23.88 9.05 -1.62
N PRO A 440 24.09 7.73 -1.52
CA PRO A 440 23.69 6.98 -0.31
C PRO A 440 24.34 7.50 0.97
N ALA A 441 25.61 7.91 0.91
CA ALA A 441 26.35 8.45 2.05
C ALA A 441 25.71 9.72 2.64
N ASP A 442 25.14 10.59 1.79
CA ASP A 442 24.50 11.83 2.25
C ASP A 442 23.21 11.54 3.03
N ILE A 443 22.49 10.48 2.63
CA ILE A 443 21.30 10.02 3.33
C ILE A 443 21.66 9.46 4.71
N ARG A 444 22.68 8.58 4.77
CA ARG A 444 23.15 7.99 6.03
C ARG A 444 23.70 9.06 6.97
N ALA A 445 24.49 10.02 6.46
CA ALA A 445 25.03 11.12 7.25
C ALA A 445 23.91 11.96 7.90
N ALA A 446 22.81 12.23 7.18
CA ALA A 446 21.67 12.96 7.73
C ALA A 446 20.95 12.17 8.86
N MET A 447 20.86 10.83 8.74
CA MET A 447 20.31 9.98 9.81
C MET A 447 21.24 9.94 11.02
N LEU A 448 22.55 9.78 10.79
CA LEU A 448 23.55 9.74 11.85
C LEU A 448 23.62 11.07 12.62
N ALA A 449 23.49 12.21 11.94
CA ALA A 449 23.43 13.50 12.61
C ALA A 449 22.32 13.54 13.67
N GLY A 450 21.10 13.13 13.31
CA GLY A 450 20.01 13.06 14.27
C GLY A 450 20.21 12.00 15.37
N ALA A 451 20.87 10.88 15.06
CA ALA A 451 21.18 9.85 16.05
C ALA A 451 22.22 10.31 17.07
N LEU A 452 23.25 11.05 16.62
CA LEU A 452 24.32 11.59 17.47
C LEU A 452 23.85 12.74 18.39
N ASP A 453 22.80 13.46 17.97
CA ASP A 453 22.22 14.54 18.76
C ASP A 453 21.38 14.01 19.96
N GLU A 454 21.06 12.70 19.99
CA GLU A 454 20.27 12.12 21.08
C GLU A 454 21.14 11.82 22.31
N PRO A 455 20.81 12.39 23.49
CA PRO A 455 21.53 12.12 24.72
C PRO A 455 21.38 10.66 25.14
N GLY A 456 22.50 9.98 25.40
CA GLY A 456 22.50 8.60 25.93
C GLY A 456 22.15 7.55 24.88
N HIS A 457 22.31 7.85 23.59
CA HIS A 457 22.21 6.85 22.52
C HIS A 457 23.16 5.66 22.78
N GLY A 458 22.76 4.48 22.33
CA GLY A 458 23.58 3.28 22.35
C GLY A 458 24.74 3.32 21.35
N GLU A 459 25.24 2.15 21.00
CA GLU A 459 26.28 2.03 19.95
C GLU A 459 25.73 2.43 18.57
N LEU A 460 26.49 3.25 17.84
CA LEU A 460 26.12 3.69 16.48
C LEU A 460 27.13 3.16 15.46
N HIS A 461 26.63 2.50 14.42
CA HIS A 461 27.42 1.99 13.31
C HIS A 461 26.89 2.52 11.98
N GLU A 462 27.80 2.77 11.04
CA GLU A 462 27.48 3.08 9.65
C GLU A 462 27.99 1.95 8.75
N ILE A 463 27.08 1.20 8.12
CA ILE A 463 27.42 0.14 7.16
C ILE A 463 26.51 0.34 5.94
N GLY A 464 27.08 0.89 4.84
CA GLY A 464 26.28 1.23 3.65
C GLY A 464 25.63 0.03 2.99
N ASP A 465 26.36 -1.06 2.79
CA ASP A 465 25.78 -2.29 2.24
C ASP A 465 24.78 -2.91 3.23
N ARG A 466 23.50 -2.96 2.83
CA ARG A 466 22.41 -3.41 3.70
C ARG A 466 22.55 -4.87 4.11
N ARG A 467 23.06 -5.75 3.22
CA ARG A 467 23.31 -7.15 3.56
C ARG A 467 24.40 -7.26 4.62
N ALA A 468 25.49 -6.55 4.46
CA ALA A 468 26.56 -6.51 5.45
C ALA A 468 26.08 -5.92 6.79
N ALA A 469 25.19 -4.92 6.76
CA ALA A 469 24.56 -4.36 7.96
C ALA A 469 23.71 -5.40 8.71
N ILE A 470 22.91 -6.18 7.99
CA ILE A 470 22.09 -7.27 8.56
C ILE A 470 23.01 -8.37 9.15
N VAL A 471 24.05 -8.78 8.46
CA VAL A 471 25.03 -9.76 8.96
C VAL A 471 25.69 -9.25 10.23
N ALA A 472 26.17 -8.01 10.25
CA ALA A 472 26.82 -7.42 11.43
C ALA A 472 25.86 -7.36 12.64
N ALA A 473 24.59 -7.06 12.43
CA ALA A 473 23.57 -7.05 13.48
C ALA A 473 23.32 -8.46 14.04
N VAL A 474 23.25 -9.47 13.16
CA VAL A 474 23.08 -10.88 13.57
C VAL A 474 24.30 -11.41 14.30
N ASP A 475 25.53 -11.09 13.87
CA ASP A 475 26.78 -11.49 14.52
C ASP A 475 26.93 -10.87 15.94
N ALA A 476 26.38 -9.66 16.15
CA ALA A 476 26.38 -8.98 17.44
C ALA A 476 25.32 -9.53 18.42
N ALA A 477 24.30 -10.27 17.93
CA ALA A 477 23.17 -10.71 18.73
C ALA A 477 23.53 -11.85 19.70
N ARG A 478 22.94 -11.81 20.88
CA ARG A 478 23.08 -12.80 21.97
C ARG A 478 21.72 -13.40 22.34
N PRO A 479 21.70 -14.53 23.03
CA PRO A 479 20.44 -15.07 23.55
C PRO A 479 19.65 -14.02 24.35
N GLY A 480 18.38 -13.85 24.02
CA GLY A 480 17.48 -12.88 24.63
C GLY A 480 17.49 -11.47 24.00
N ASP A 481 18.39 -11.18 23.05
CA ASP A 481 18.38 -9.93 22.26
C ASP A 481 17.26 -9.94 21.19
N ALA A 482 17.08 -8.79 20.52
CA ALA A 482 16.31 -8.71 19.29
C ALA A 482 17.10 -8.02 18.17
N VAL A 483 17.07 -8.59 16.98
CA VAL A 483 17.54 -7.98 15.73
C VAL A 483 16.34 -7.47 14.96
N VAL A 484 16.30 -6.17 14.68
CA VAL A 484 15.19 -5.48 14.02
C VAL A 484 15.67 -4.88 12.72
N VAL A 485 15.19 -5.40 11.58
CA VAL A 485 15.48 -4.84 10.25
C VAL A 485 14.27 -4.03 9.80
N ALA A 486 14.42 -2.70 9.74
CA ALA A 486 13.32 -1.78 9.48
C ALA A 486 13.54 -0.93 8.21
N GLY A 487 12.45 -0.41 7.67
CA GLY A 487 12.40 0.47 6.50
C GLY A 487 11.76 -0.16 5.28
N LYS A 488 12.24 -1.30 4.80
CA LYS A 488 11.81 -1.95 3.57
C LYS A 488 10.63 -2.93 3.76
N GLY A 489 10.57 -3.61 4.90
CA GLY A 489 9.51 -4.58 5.18
C GLY A 489 9.40 -5.67 4.10
N HIS A 490 8.29 -5.65 3.35
CA HIS A 490 7.99 -6.61 2.27
C HIS A 490 8.60 -6.26 0.90
N GLU A 491 9.35 -5.17 0.78
CA GLU A 491 9.96 -4.79 -0.50
C GLU A 491 10.98 -5.82 -0.97
N THR A 492 10.85 -6.25 -2.22
CA THR A 492 11.73 -7.27 -2.85
C THR A 492 12.81 -6.67 -3.75
N GLY A 493 13.15 -5.40 -3.54
CA GLY A 493 14.18 -4.72 -4.32
C GLY A 493 14.80 -3.53 -3.63
N GLN A 494 16.00 -3.17 -4.05
CA GLN A 494 16.70 -1.95 -3.68
C GLN A 494 16.99 -1.12 -4.93
N GLU A 495 16.55 0.14 -4.95
CA GLU A 495 16.72 1.04 -6.08
C GLU A 495 17.94 1.95 -5.85
N VAL A 496 18.93 1.81 -6.73
CA VAL A 496 20.19 2.58 -6.71
C VAL A 496 20.45 3.15 -8.10
N ALA A 497 20.59 4.47 -8.23
CA ALA A 497 20.85 5.16 -9.50
C ALA A 497 19.92 4.73 -10.66
N GLY A 498 18.62 4.56 -10.36
CA GLY A 498 17.59 4.14 -11.34
C GLY A 498 17.60 2.65 -11.67
N VAL A 499 18.46 1.85 -11.08
CA VAL A 499 18.49 0.39 -11.23
C VAL A 499 17.91 -0.27 -10.00
N ARG A 500 16.94 -1.18 -10.20
CA ARG A 500 16.36 -1.99 -9.13
C ARG A 500 17.08 -3.33 -9.02
N HIS A 501 17.78 -3.54 -7.91
CA HIS A 501 18.45 -4.79 -7.57
C HIS A 501 17.52 -5.66 -6.72
N PRO A 502 17.46 -6.99 -6.94
CA PRO A 502 16.72 -7.89 -6.05
C PRO A 502 17.27 -7.82 -4.62
N PHE A 503 16.40 -7.57 -3.65
CA PHE A 503 16.73 -7.51 -2.23
C PHE A 503 15.49 -7.70 -1.38
N ASP A 504 15.52 -8.61 -0.43
CA ASP A 504 14.41 -8.91 0.48
C ASP A 504 14.95 -9.07 1.90
N ASP A 505 14.54 -8.17 2.81
CA ASP A 505 15.03 -8.14 4.19
C ASP A 505 14.79 -9.47 4.92
N ALA A 506 13.66 -10.14 4.70
CA ALA A 506 13.34 -11.41 5.37
C ALA A 506 14.24 -12.55 4.88
N VAL A 507 14.52 -12.59 3.58
CA VAL A 507 15.42 -13.57 2.98
C VAL A 507 16.85 -13.36 3.47
N GLU A 508 17.33 -12.11 3.47
CA GLU A 508 18.69 -11.77 3.89
C GLU A 508 18.90 -12.00 5.39
N LEU A 509 17.92 -11.64 6.23
CA LEU A 509 17.97 -11.88 7.67
C LEU A 509 17.99 -13.39 7.98
N ALA A 510 17.13 -14.17 7.34
CA ALA A 510 17.13 -15.62 7.48
C ALA A 510 18.45 -16.26 7.03
N ALA A 511 19.05 -15.76 5.95
CA ALA A 511 20.35 -16.24 5.45
C ALA A 511 21.49 -15.92 6.43
N ALA A 512 21.54 -14.69 6.96
CA ALA A 512 22.53 -14.28 7.96
C ALA A 512 22.45 -15.17 9.22
N ILE A 513 21.24 -15.39 9.75
CA ILE A 513 21.03 -16.24 10.93
C ILE A 513 21.50 -17.70 10.67
N ARG A 514 21.15 -18.27 9.51
CA ARG A 514 21.64 -19.62 9.14
C ARG A 514 23.16 -19.68 9.07
N GLY A 515 23.80 -18.63 8.57
CA GLY A 515 25.26 -18.51 8.51
C GLY A 515 25.92 -18.63 9.88
N VAL A 516 25.38 -17.92 10.87
CA VAL A 516 25.88 -17.97 12.26
C VAL A 516 25.63 -19.34 12.88
N ILE A 517 24.43 -19.91 12.77
CA ILE A 517 24.10 -21.23 13.31
C ILE A 517 25.01 -22.31 12.73
N THR A 518 25.23 -22.33 11.41
CA THR A 518 26.11 -23.32 10.75
C THR A 518 27.58 -23.09 11.08
N GLY A 519 28.03 -21.84 11.22
CA GLY A 519 29.37 -21.49 11.66
C GLY A 519 29.67 -21.96 13.10
N VAL A 520 28.74 -21.78 14.02
CA VAL A 520 28.83 -22.27 15.41
C VAL A 520 28.86 -23.79 15.47
N LEU A 521 28.04 -24.50 14.68
CA LEU A 521 28.04 -25.95 14.60
C LEU A 521 29.32 -26.50 13.94
N GLY A 522 29.93 -25.77 13.02
CA GLY A 522 31.21 -26.11 12.40
C GLY A 522 32.41 -25.91 13.32
N ALA A 523 32.37 -24.92 14.22
CA ALA A 523 33.43 -24.63 15.21
C ALA A 523 33.37 -25.55 16.44
N ALA A 524 32.23 -26.20 16.67
CA ALA A 524 32.02 -27.15 17.77
C ALA A 524 32.32 -28.63 17.39
N ARG A 525 32.76 -28.89 16.18
CA ARG A 525 33.27 -30.19 15.67
C ARG A 525 34.79 -30.13 15.48
#